data_8b4e0e168dde6db5cbd7ceecd20d3873
#
_entry.id   8b4e0e168dde6db5cbd7ceecd20d3873
#
_cell.length_a   1.000
_cell.length_b   1.000
_cell.length_c   1.000
_cell.angle_alpha   90.00
_cell.angle_beta   90.00
_cell.angle_gamma   90.00
#
_symmetry.space_group_name_H-M   'P 1'
#
loop_
_entity.id
_entity.type
_entity.pdbx_description
1 polymer ?
#
loop_
_entity_poly.entity_id
_entity_poly.type
_entity_poly.pdbx_seq_one_letter_code
_entity_poly.pdbx_strand_id
1 'polypeptide(L)'
;MTLSPLVLLNACANSVLAISAIHLWLKVFGHEDSAIYRHKFAAHLCKLATTVTICGSVANIFNHQEPPVTEFILNIGVACNYVWLSWFSTVSDPVKPAAAKPLTPKANGKPKRNARRS
;
A
#
# COMPACT_ATOMS: atom_id res chain seq x y z
N MET A 1 20.67 -30.04 -14.61
CA MET A 1 20.05 -30.12 -13.27
C MET A 1 18.60 -29.77 -13.39
N THR A 2 17.74 -30.72 -13.15
CA THR A 2 16.30 -30.47 -13.08
C THR A 2 15.96 -29.87 -11.72
N LEU A 3 15.48 -28.63 -11.70
CA LEU A 3 14.92 -28.02 -10.51
C LEU A 3 13.69 -28.80 -10.08
N SER A 4 13.55 -29.08 -8.77
CA SER A 4 12.34 -29.71 -8.28
C SER A 4 11.13 -28.80 -8.53
N PRO A 5 9.93 -29.36 -8.80
CA PRO A 5 8.74 -28.57 -9.01
C PRO A 5 8.43 -27.63 -7.82
N LEU A 6 8.77 -28.06 -6.61
CA LEU A 6 8.54 -27.26 -5.41
C LEU A 6 9.46 -26.03 -5.35
N VAL A 7 10.71 -26.17 -5.76
CA VAL A 7 11.65 -25.04 -5.86
C VAL A 7 11.17 -24.04 -6.89
N LEU A 8 10.70 -24.51 -8.04
CA LEU A 8 10.15 -23.63 -9.09
C LEU A 8 8.90 -22.90 -8.64
N LEU A 9 7.96 -23.60 -8.01
CA LEU A 9 6.74 -23.01 -7.47
C LEU A 9 7.02 -21.99 -6.37
N ASN A 10 8.00 -22.29 -5.51
CA ASN A 10 8.42 -21.36 -4.47
C ASN A 10 9.08 -20.11 -5.07
N ALA A 11 9.90 -20.25 -6.11
CA ALA A 11 10.47 -19.13 -6.83
C ALA A 11 9.39 -18.27 -7.49
N CYS A 12 8.36 -18.89 -8.08
CA CYS A 12 7.23 -18.16 -8.65
C CYS A 12 6.44 -17.40 -7.57
N ALA A 13 6.14 -18.03 -6.43
CA ALA A 13 5.46 -17.38 -5.31
C ALA A 13 6.25 -16.19 -4.78
N ASN A 14 7.55 -16.33 -4.60
CA ASN A 14 8.42 -15.23 -4.16
C ASN A 14 8.56 -14.13 -5.21
N SER A 15 8.51 -14.47 -6.50
CA SER A 15 8.50 -13.46 -7.58
C SER A 15 7.22 -12.63 -7.56
N VAL A 16 6.06 -13.26 -7.41
CA VAL A 16 4.76 -12.57 -7.24
C VAL A 16 4.79 -11.70 -5.99
N LEU A 17 5.31 -12.22 -4.89
CA LEU A 17 5.44 -11.48 -3.64
C LEU A 17 6.35 -10.26 -3.79
N ALA A 18 7.51 -10.41 -4.41
CA ALA A 18 8.45 -9.31 -4.64
C ALA A 18 7.83 -8.21 -5.51
N ILE A 19 7.19 -8.58 -6.62
CA ILE A 19 6.54 -7.63 -7.52
C ILE A 19 5.40 -6.91 -6.80
N SER A 20 4.57 -7.64 -6.05
CA SER A 20 3.45 -7.07 -5.30
C SER A 20 3.93 -6.12 -4.20
N ALA A 21 4.99 -6.50 -3.50
CA ALA A 21 5.57 -5.68 -2.44
C ALA A 21 6.23 -4.41 -3.00
N ILE A 22 6.92 -4.50 -4.13
CA ILE A 22 7.50 -3.33 -4.82
C ILE A 22 6.38 -2.41 -5.31
N HIS A 23 5.33 -2.96 -5.92
CA HIS A 23 4.19 -2.17 -6.37
C HIS A 23 3.50 -1.46 -5.19
N LEU A 24 3.30 -2.16 -4.09
CA LEU A 24 2.74 -1.59 -2.87
C LEU A 24 3.65 -0.48 -2.31
N TRP A 25 4.96 -0.71 -2.29
CA TRP A 25 5.93 0.26 -1.84
C TRP A 25 5.88 1.55 -2.65
N LEU A 26 5.85 1.44 -3.98
CA LEU A 26 5.74 2.59 -4.88
C LEU A 26 4.40 3.30 -4.74
N LYS A 27 3.30 2.54 -4.61
CA LYS A 27 1.96 3.08 -4.47
C LYS A 27 1.76 3.86 -3.17
N VAL A 28 2.27 3.32 -2.06
CA VAL A 28 2.07 3.90 -0.73
C VAL A 28 3.12 4.96 -0.42
N PHE A 29 4.39 4.65 -0.68
CA PHE A 29 5.50 5.51 -0.24
C PHE A 29 5.97 6.52 -1.29
N GLY A 30 5.53 6.36 -2.54
CA GLY A 30 5.69 7.36 -3.58
C GLY A 30 4.71 8.53 -3.48
N HIS A 31 3.65 8.39 -2.67
CA HIS A 31 2.60 9.40 -2.48
C HIS A 31 2.42 9.69 -1.00
N GLU A 32 2.72 10.92 -0.59
CA GLU A 32 2.56 11.37 0.79
C GLU A 32 1.08 11.42 1.25
N ASP A 33 0.14 11.37 0.29
CA ASP A 33 -1.31 11.48 0.52
C ASP A 33 -1.98 10.15 0.88
N SER A 34 -1.22 9.10 1.11
CA SER A 34 -1.73 7.79 1.47
C SER A 34 -2.33 7.80 2.89
N ALA A 35 -3.44 7.09 3.08
CA ALA A 35 -4.11 6.96 4.38
C ALA A 35 -3.18 6.41 5.49
N ILE A 36 -2.17 5.62 5.13
CA ILE A 36 -1.18 5.05 6.06
C ILE A 36 -0.35 6.17 6.71
N TYR A 37 -0.10 7.28 6.02
CA TYR A 37 0.67 8.40 6.56
C TYR A 37 -0.02 9.18 7.67
N ARG A 38 -1.31 8.94 7.93
CA ARG A 38 -1.99 9.53 9.10
C ARG A 38 -1.36 9.09 10.41
N HIS A 39 -0.77 7.91 10.45
CA HIS A 39 -0.06 7.37 11.60
C HIS A 39 1.41 7.16 11.26
N LYS A 40 2.25 8.12 11.57
CA LYS A 40 3.68 8.11 11.24
C LYS A 40 4.39 6.82 11.67
N PHE A 41 4.10 6.34 12.86
CA PHE A 41 4.68 5.09 13.36
C PHE A 41 4.26 3.88 12.53
N ALA A 42 2.96 3.75 12.23
CA ALA A 42 2.44 2.67 11.40
C ALA A 42 3.01 2.74 9.97
N ALA A 43 3.19 3.93 9.42
CA ALA A 43 3.80 4.13 8.10
C ALA A 43 5.27 3.66 8.08
N HIS A 44 6.05 4.01 9.08
CA HIS A 44 7.44 3.56 9.18
C HIS A 44 7.55 2.05 9.36
N LEU A 45 6.70 1.47 10.20
CA LEU A 45 6.65 0.03 10.42
C LEU A 45 6.26 -0.73 9.14
N CYS A 46 5.26 -0.25 8.42
CA CYS A 46 4.82 -0.81 7.15
C CYS A 46 5.92 -0.71 6.08
N LYS A 47 6.60 0.42 6.00
CA LYS A 47 7.74 0.64 5.10
C LYS A 47 8.87 -0.34 5.38
N LEU A 48 9.24 -0.50 6.64
CA LEU A 48 10.27 -1.44 7.06
C LEU A 48 9.87 -2.88 6.73
N ALA A 49 8.66 -3.29 7.11
CA ALA A 49 8.16 -4.63 6.85
C ALA A 49 8.11 -4.95 5.35
N THR A 50 7.65 -4.01 4.53
CA THR A 50 7.61 -4.18 3.08
C THR A 50 9.00 -4.27 2.47
N THR A 51 9.94 -3.45 2.94
CA THR A 51 11.35 -3.49 2.49
C THR A 51 12.00 -4.84 2.83
N VAL A 52 11.81 -5.32 4.06
CA VAL A 52 12.30 -6.64 4.48
C VAL A 52 11.67 -7.75 3.64
N THR A 53 10.39 -7.66 3.34
CA THR A 53 9.69 -8.63 2.50
C THR A 53 10.26 -8.66 1.07
N ILE A 54 10.54 -7.50 0.48
CA ILE A 54 11.16 -7.42 -0.85
C ILE A 54 12.54 -8.10 -0.83
N CYS A 55 13.39 -7.75 0.13
CA CYS A 55 14.72 -8.32 0.25
C CYS A 55 14.68 -9.84 0.47
N GLY A 56 13.81 -10.31 1.37
CA GLY A 56 13.64 -11.73 1.65
C GLY A 56 13.11 -12.51 0.46
N SER A 57 12.15 -11.96 -0.26
CA SER A 57 11.59 -12.60 -1.46
C SER A 57 12.62 -12.70 -2.58
N VAL A 58 13.39 -11.65 -2.81
CA VAL A 58 14.47 -11.67 -3.81
C VAL A 58 15.54 -12.69 -3.43
N ALA A 59 15.96 -12.74 -2.17
CA ALA A 59 16.91 -13.75 -1.70
C ALA A 59 16.38 -15.19 -1.90
N ASN A 60 15.09 -15.41 -1.65
CA ASN A 60 14.46 -16.72 -1.83
C ASN A 60 14.35 -17.15 -3.30
N ILE A 61 14.23 -16.22 -4.25
CA ILE A 61 14.24 -16.53 -5.68
C ILE A 61 15.58 -17.17 -6.09
N PHE A 62 16.68 -16.71 -5.52
CA PHE A 62 18.01 -17.22 -5.82
C PHE A 62 18.40 -18.42 -4.97
N ASN A 63 17.58 -18.80 -4.01
CA ASN A 63 17.81 -19.98 -3.19
C ASN A 63 17.27 -21.21 -3.89
N HIS A 64 18.16 -22.10 -4.32
CA HIS A 64 17.83 -23.34 -5.02
C HIS A 64 17.55 -24.53 -4.10
N GLN A 65 17.51 -24.32 -2.80
CA GLN A 65 17.16 -25.36 -1.85
C GLN A 65 15.64 -25.56 -1.78
N GLU A 66 15.23 -26.81 -1.61
CA GLU A 66 13.81 -27.10 -1.40
C GLU A 66 13.34 -26.47 -0.07
N PRO A 67 12.31 -25.62 -0.12
CA PRO A 67 11.77 -25.07 1.10
C PRO A 67 10.97 -26.13 1.87
N PRO A 68 10.92 -26.05 3.19
CA PRO A 68 9.95 -26.81 3.97
C PRO A 68 8.53 -26.48 3.49
N VAL A 69 7.63 -27.47 3.51
CA VAL A 69 6.24 -27.28 3.06
C VAL A 69 5.55 -26.14 3.81
N THR A 70 5.84 -25.99 5.09
CA THR A 70 5.30 -24.91 5.92
C THR A 70 5.75 -23.53 5.45
N GLU A 71 7.00 -23.38 5.05
CA GLU A 71 7.54 -22.14 4.50
C GLU A 71 6.90 -21.83 3.15
N PHE A 72 6.74 -22.82 2.30
CA PHE A 72 6.07 -22.67 1.01
C PHE A 72 4.62 -22.19 1.16
N ILE A 73 3.86 -22.80 2.06
CA ILE A 73 2.47 -22.38 2.35
C ILE A 73 2.44 -20.95 2.89
N LEU A 74 3.36 -20.61 3.78
CA LEU A 74 3.47 -19.27 4.32
C LEU A 74 3.77 -18.23 3.22
N ASN A 75 4.71 -18.55 2.33
CA ASN A 75 5.07 -17.68 1.20
C ASN A 75 3.89 -17.43 0.26
N ILE A 76 3.07 -18.45 -0.02
CA ILE A 76 1.85 -18.30 -0.80
C ILE A 76 0.84 -17.40 -0.07
N GLY A 77 0.61 -17.63 1.21
CA GLY A 77 -0.30 -16.83 2.03
C GLY A 77 0.10 -15.35 2.06
N VAL A 78 1.38 -15.08 2.28
CA VAL A 78 1.94 -13.72 2.29
C VAL A 78 1.83 -13.10 0.89
N ALA A 79 2.14 -13.85 -0.17
CA ALA A 79 2.01 -13.36 -1.56
C ALA A 79 0.58 -12.97 -1.88
N CYS A 80 -0.41 -13.80 -1.53
CA CYS A 80 -1.82 -13.50 -1.72
C CYS A 80 -2.23 -12.23 -0.97
N ASN A 81 -1.77 -12.07 0.27
CA ASN A 81 -2.04 -10.88 1.07
C ASN A 81 -1.46 -9.60 0.43
N TYR A 82 -0.24 -9.65 -0.06
CA TYR A 82 0.38 -8.51 -0.75
C TYR A 82 -0.28 -8.20 -2.09
N VAL A 83 -0.70 -9.20 -2.86
CA VAL A 83 -1.50 -9.01 -4.08
C VAL A 83 -2.79 -8.28 -3.74
N TRP A 84 -3.49 -8.73 -2.71
CA TRP A 84 -4.73 -8.10 -2.28
C TRP A 84 -4.50 -6.65 -1.84
N LEU A 85 -3.53 -6.40 -0.99
CA LEU A 85 -3.19 -5.05 -0.52
C LEU A 85 -2.76 -4.11 -1.65
N SER A 86 -2.01 -4.65 -2.63
CA SER A 86 -1.43 -3.85 -3.70
C SER A 86 -2.43 -3.45 -4.78
N TRP A 87 -3.32 -4.38 -5.17
CA TRP A 87 -4.21 -4.17 -6.33
C TRP A 87 -5.69 -4.07 -5.98
N PHE A 88 -6.14 -4.69 -4.91
CA PHE A 88 -7.56 -4.77 -4.59
C PHE A 88 -7.98 -3.94 -3.39
N SER A 89 -7.05 -3.62 -2.49
CA SER A 89 -7.36 -2.85 -1.29
C SER A 89 -7.31 -1.34 -1.56
N THR A 90 -8.27 -0.63 -1.01
CA THR A 90 -8.31 0.85 -1.02
C THR A 90 -7.47 1.48 0.10
N VAL A 91 -6.98 0.68 1.04
CA VAL A 91 -6.18 1.16 2.19
C VAL A 91 -4.88 1.82 1.74
N SER A 92 -4.29 1.31 0.65
CA SER A 92 -3.06 1.85 0.07
C SER A 92 -3.31 2.95 -0.97
N ASP A 93 -4.57 3.26 -1.30
CA ASP A 93 -4.88 4.31 -2.26
C ASP A 93 -4.61 5.70 -1.68
N PRO A 94 -4.14 6.65 -2.51
CA PRO A 94 -3.99 8.03 -2.06
C PRO A 94 -5.34 8.57 -1.60
N VAL A 95 -5.34 9.24 -0.45
CA VAL A 95 -6.53 9.92 0.05
C VAL A 95 -6.87 11.03 -0.92
N LYS A 96 -8.01 10.91 -1.59
CA LYS A 96 -8.53 12.01 -2.40
C LYS A 96 -8.75 13.20 -1.47
N PRO A 97 -8.20 14.39 -1.78
CA PRO A 97 -8.55 15.58 -1.04
C PRO A 97 -10.08 15.68 -1.05
N ALA A 98 -10.67 15.84 0.14
CA ALA A 98 -12.10 16.11 0.23
C ALA A 98 -12.39 17.25 -0.74
N ALA A 99 -13.28 17.02 -1.72
CA ALA A 99 -13.66 18.04 -2.69
C ALA A 99 -13.91 19.32 -1.90
N ALA A 100 -13.09 20.34 -2.16
CA ALA A 100 -13.20 21.60 -1.46
C ALA A 100 -14.68 21.98 -1.54
N LYS A 101 -15.36 21.98 -0.41
CA LYS A 101 -16.74 22.48 -0.36
C LYS A 101 -16.70 23.83 -1.02
N PRO A 102 -17.46 24.07 -2.11
CA PRO A 102 -17.48 25.39 -2.69
C PRO A 102 -17.72 26.34 -1.52
N LEU A 103 -16.79 27.26 -1.29
CA LEU A 103 -16.97 28.31 -0.33
C LEU A 103 -18.31 28.95 -0.71
N THR A 104 -19.35 28.57 0.01
CA THR A 104 -20.59 29.34 -0.08
C THR A 104 -20.18 30.76 0.24
N PRO A 105 -20.31 31.70 -0.72
CA PRO A 105 -20.02 33.08 -0.41
C PRO A 105 -20.83 33.37 0.84
N LYS A 106 -20.17 33.70 1.94
CA LYS A 106 -20.84 34.22 3.11
C LYS A 106 -21.75 35.28 2.54
N ALA A 107 -23.07 35.07 2.62
CA ALA A 107 -23.99 36.11 2.28
C ALA A 107 -23.53 37.32 3.07
N ASN A 108 -22.84 38.23 2.42
CA ASN A 108 -22.50 39.50 3.01
C ASN A 108 -23.79 40.02 3.55
N GLY A 109 -23.91 40.02 4.87
CA GLY A 109 -25.07 40.54 5.51
C GLY A 109 -25.34 41.88 4.84
N LYS A 110 -26.43 42.00 4.12
CA LYS A 110 -26.83 43.24 3.51
C LYS A 110 -26.67 44.29 4.59
N PRO A 111 -25.92 45.36 4.36
CA PRO A 111 -25.87 46.43 5.33
C PRO A 111 -27.31 46.81 5.63
N LYS A 112 -27.70 46.63 6.88
CA LYS A 112 -28.98 47.11 7.33
C LYS A 112 -29.00 48.57 6.96
N ARG A 113 -29.69 48.88 5.90
CA ARG A 113 -30.00 50.27 5.56
C ARG A 113 -30.83 50.76 6.72
N ASN A 114 -30.18 51.41 7.65
CA ASN A 114 -30.87 52.23 8.61
C ASN A 114 -31.60 53.27 7.80
N ALA A 115 -32.82 53.01 7.49
CA ALA A 115 -33.71 54.02 7.04
C ALA A 115 -33.93 54.96 8.22
N ARG A 116 -33.03 55.91 8.38
CA ARG A 116 -33.30 57.07 9.20
C ARG A 116 -34.33 57.89 8.46
N ARG A 117 -35.50 57.74 8.87
CA ARG A 117 -36.50 58.76 8.62
C ARG A 117 -36.27 59.88 9.63
N SER A 118 -35.84 60.93 9.14
CA SER A 118 -36.01 62.22 9.81
C SER A 118 -37.46 62.59 9.79
#